data_16ada3509533741bc32b97437f9b8399
#
_entry.id   16ada3509533741bc32b97437f9b8399
#
_cell.length_a   1.000
_cell.length_b   1.000
_cell.length_c   1.000
_cell.angle_alpha   90.00
_cell.angle_beta   90.00
_cell.angle_gamma   90.00
#
_symmetry.space_group_name_H-M   'P 1'
#
loop_
_entity.id
_entity.type
_entity.pdbx_description
1 polymer ?
#
loop_
_entity_poly.entity_id
_entity_poly.type
_entity_poly.pdbx_seq_one_letter_code
_entity_poly.pdbx_strand_id
1 'polypeptide(L)'
;MSEEDAITQAAQCITQGDFMGAMSIFEDYIKSNPDDPSGYHGWAESALFEIQDNGNFDEKGNDRINEGQVAAYFKKAAALDSESTEYQAAYANALIEFDRIPMAIRELKKLKELGD
;
A
#
# COMPACT_ATOMS: atom_id res chain seq x y z
N MET A 1 13.84 4.75 -13.59
CA MET A 1 13.54 5.76 -12.55
C MET A 1 14.09 5.26 -11.22
N SER A 2 14.80 6.09 -10.49
CA SER A 2 15.30 5.73 -9.17
C SER A 2 14.17 5.74 -8.15
N GLU A 3 14.40 5.09 -7.00
CA GLU A 3 13.45 5.10 -5.89
C GLU A 3 13.10 6.54 -5.46
N GLU A 4 14.12 7.38 -5.33
CA GLU A 4 13.94 8.77 -4.92
C GLU A 4 13.11 9.55 -5.93
N ASP A 5 13.35 9.35 -7.24
CA ASP A 5 12.58 10.02 -8.30
C ASP A 5 11.13 9.57 -8.28
N ALA A 6 10.88 8.26 -8.13
CA ALA A 6 9.54 7.71 -8.07
C ALA A 6 8.77 8.26 -6.87
N ILE A 7 9.39 8.28 -5.69
CA ILE A 7 8.77 8.80 -4.48
C ILE A 7 8.46 10.29 -4.62
N THR A 8 9.39 11.07 -5.17
CA THR A 8 9.21 12.51 -5.36
C THR A 8 8.04 12.80 -6.31
N GLN A 9 7.99 12.12 -7.47
CA GLN A 9 6.92 12.32 -8.43
C GLN A 9 5.57 11.87 -7.88
N ALA A 10 5.55 10.72 -7.20
CA ALA A 10 4.32 10.22 -6.59
C ALA A 10 3.83 11.17 -5.49
N ALA A 11 4.74 11.72 -4.68
CA ALA A 11 4.39 12.69 -3.64
C ALA A 11 3.73 13.93 -4.24
N GLN A 12 4.20 14.40 -5.38
CA GLN A 12 3.58 15.52 -6.09
C GLN A 12 2.15 15.18 -6.51
N CYS A 13 1.94 13.97 -7.05
CA CYS A 13 0.60 13.50 -7.42
C CYS A 13 -0.32 13.46 -6.19
N ILE A 14 0.15 12.91 -5.09
CA ILE A 14 -0.62 12.80 -3.85
C ILE A 14 -1.01 14.19 -3.33
N THR A 15 -0.07 15.14 -3.35
CA THR A 15 -0.34 16.52 -2.92
C THR A 15 -1.43 17.18 -3.75
N GLN A 16 -1.54 16.82 -5.02
CA GLN A 16 -2.57 17.33 -5.92
C GLN A 16 -3.87 16.52 -5.87
N GLY A 17 -3.93 15.47 -5.05
CA GLY A 17 -5.08 14.58 -4.98
C GLY A 17 -5.14 13.56 -6.12
N ASP A 18 -4.10 13.43 -6.91
CA ASP A 18 -4.03 12.48 -8.02
C ASP A 18 -3.43 11.17 -7.55
N PHE A 19 -4.19 10.41 -6.78
CA PHE A 19 -3.74 9.15 -6.21
C PHE A 19 -3.57 8.07 -7.29
N MET A 20 -4.41 8.10 -8.33
CA MET A 20 -4.27 7.17 -9.45
C MET A 20 -2.98 7.42 -10.22
N GLY A 21 -2.58 8.67 -10.36
CA GLY A 21 -1.28 9.02 -10.97
C GLY A 21 -0.12 8.49 -10.16
N ALA A 22 -0.20 8.62 -8.83
CA ALA A 22 0.82 8.08 -7.93
C ALA A 22 0.91 6.55 -8.04
N MET A 23 -0.23 5.85 -8.10
CA MET A 23 -0.26 4.40 -8.31
C MET A 23 0.45 4.00 -9.60
N SER A 24 0.20 4.73 -10.68
CA SER A 24 0.81 4.45 -11.97
C SER A 24 2.34 4.58 -11.92
N ILE A 25 2.84 5.60 -11.22
CA ILE A 25 4.29 5.80 -11.03
C ILE A 25 4.89 4.60 -10.28
N PHE A 26 4.28 4.20 -9.19
CA PHE A 26 4.77 3.05 -8.41
C PHE A 26 4.63 1.74 -9.17
N GLU A 27 3.60 1.58 -9.99
CA GLU A 27 3.43 0.38 -10.82
C GLU A 27 4.60 0.23 -11.80
N ASP A 28 5.01 1.31 -12.46
CA ASP A 28 6.18 1.31 -13.34
C ASP A 28 7.46 1.04 -12.55
N TYR A 29 7.59 1.62 -11.37
CA TYR A 29 8.74 1.40 -10.51
C TYR A 29 8.87 -0.07 -10.09
N ILE A 30 7.76 -0.71 -9.74
CA ILE A 30 7.73 -2.14 -9.37
C ILE A 30 8.23 -3.01 -10.52
N LYS A 31 7.84 -2.71 -11.75
CA LYS A 31 8.28 -3.47 -12.93
C LYS A 31 9.78 -3.46 -13.10
N SER A 32 10.42 -2.34 -12.79
CA SER A 32 11.87 -2.19 -12.90
C SER A 32 12.62 -2.63 -11.63
N ASN A 33 11.93 -2.66 -10.48
CA ASN A 33 12.54 -2.93 -9.18
C ASN A 33 11.66 -3.86 -8.35
N PRO A 34 11.44 -5.11 -8.81
CA PRO A 34 10.46 -6.01 -8.19
C PRO A 34 10.83 -6.49 -6.77
N ASP A 35 12.07 -6.27 -6.34
CA ASP A 35 12.53 -6.67 -5.01
C ASP A 35 12.61 -5.49 -4.04
N ASP A 36 12.23 -4.29 -4.46
CA ASP A 36 12.26 -3.10 -3.61
C ASP A 36 10.90 -2.94 -2.92
N PRO A 37 10.84 -3.03 -1.58
CA PRO A 37 9.57 -2.93 -0.86
C PRO A 37 8.87 -1.58 -1.02
N SER A 38 9.62 -0.50 -1.27
CA SER A 38 9.02 0.85 -1.34
C SER A 38 8.05 0.99 -2.50
N GLY A 39 8.25 0.28 -3.61
CA GLY A 39 7.31 0.30 -4.74
C GLY A 39 5.95 -0.27 -4.36
N TYR A 40 5.95 -1.42 -3.73
CA TYR A 40 4.72 -2.08 -3.30
C TYR A 40 3.99 -1.27 -2.23
N HIS A 41 4.73 -0.80 -1.23
CA HIS A 41 4.17 0.03 -0.17
C HIS A 41 3.57 1.32 -0.73
N GLY A 42 4.30 2.00 -1.61
CA GLY A 42 3.84 3.25 -2.23
C GLY A 42 2.59 3.06 -3.07
N TRP A 43 2.53 2.01 -3.87
CA TRP A 43 1.35 1.68 -4.67
C TRP A 43 0.14 1.44 -3.77
N ALA A 44 0.32 0.60 -2.76
CA ALA A 44 -0.76 0.22 -1.86
C ALA A 44 -1.27 1.41 -1.03
N GLU A 45 -0.36 2.25 -0.54
CA GLU A 45 -0.72 3.45 0.20
C GLU A 45 -1.50 4.44 -0.67
N SER A 46 -1.07 4.65 -1.91
CA SER A 46 -1.77 5.52 -2.85
C SER A 46 -3.17 4.99 -3.17
N ALA A 47 -3.29 3.66 -3.37
CA ALA A 47 -4.58 3.01 -3.61
C ALA A 47 -5.52 3.18 -2.42
N LEU A 48 -4.99 3.04 -1.20
CA LEU A 48 -5.79 3.21 0.01
C LEU A 48 -6.30 4.65 0.14
N PHE A 49 -5.46 5.64 -0.14
CA PHE A 49 -5.87 7.05 -0.16
C PHE A 49 -6.99 7.28 -1.18
N GLU A 50 -6.89 6.70 -2.38
CA GLU A 50 -7.93 6.82 -3.40
C GLU A 50 -9.25 6.25 -2.92
N ILE A 51 -9.22 5.07 -2.29
CA ILE A 51 -10.41 4.43 -1.75
C ILE A 51 -11.04 5.29 -0.64
N GLN A 52 -10.22 5.82 0.27
CA GLN A 52 -10.69 6.63 1.39
C GLN A 52 -11.29 7.96 0.94
N ASP A 53 -10.70 8.56 -0.09
CA ASP A 53 -11.08 9.90 -0.53
C ASP A 53 -12.26 9.87 -1.51
N ASN A 54 -12.30 8.89 -2.40
CA ASN A 54 -13.26 8.84 -3.51
C ASN A 54 -14.20 7.63 -3.49
N GLY A 55 -14.01 6.73 -2.52
CA GLY A 55 -14.76 5.48 -2.47
C GLY A 55 -14.24 4.46 -3.46
N ASN A 56 -14.66 3.21 -3.30
CA ASN A 56 -14.16 2.10 -4.12
C ASN A 56 -15.23 1.43 -4.98
N PHE A 57 -16.34 2.13 -5.27
CA PHE A 57 -17.40 1.56 -6.10
C PHE A 57 -17.53 2.35 -7.39
N ASP A 58 -17.68 1.65 -8.50
CA ASP A 58 -18.02 2.26 -9.79
C ASP A 58 -19.53 2.44 -9.89
N GLU A 59 -20.01 2.92 -11.05
CA GLU A 59 -21.45 3.17 -11.28
C GLU A 59 -22.29 1.90 -11.18
N LYS A 60 -21.67 0.73 -11.36
CA LYS A 60 -22.36 -0.56 -11.30
C LYS A 60 -22.25 -1.23 -9.93
N GLY A 61 -21.57 -0.59 -8.97
CA GLY A 61 -21.36 -1.14 -7.64
C GLY A 61 -20.20 -2.11 -7.53
N ASN A 62 -19.34 -2.18 -8.55
CA ASN A 62 -18.15 -3.02 -8.54
C ASN A 62 -16.97 -2.27 -7.97
N ASP A 63 -16.01 -2.99 -7.38
CA ASP A 63 -14.78 -2.39 -6.86
C ASP A 63 -13.98 -1.76 -7.98
N ARG A 64 -13.59 -0.49 -7.79
CA ARG A 64 -12.70 0.21 -8.71
C ARG A 64 -11.27 -0.27 -8.56
N ILE A 65 -10.85 -0.58 -7.33
CA ILE A 65 -9.52 -1.08 -6.99
C ILE A 65 -9.72 -2.38 -6.24
N ASN A 66 -8.90 -3.38 -6.55
CA ASN A 66 -8.98 -4.68 -5.89
C ASN A 66 -8.37 -4.57 -4.48
N GLU A 67 -9.21 -4.61 -3.44
CA GLU A 67 -8.77 -4.51 -2.05
C GLU A 67 -7.81 -5.64 -1.67
N GLY A 68 -8.03 -6.84 -2.21
CA GLY A 68 -7.13 -7.96 -2.00
C GLY A 68 -5.73 -7.70 -2.53
N GLN A 69 -5.62 -7.03 -3.67
CA GLN A 69 -4.33 -6.64 -4.24
C GLN A 69 -3.64 -5.57 -3.39
N VAL A 70 -4.41 -4.60 -2.87
CA VAL A 70 -3.87 -3.58 -1.97
C VAL A 70 -3.26 -4.23 -0.73
N ALA A 71 -4.00 -5.13 -0.09
CA ALA A 71 -3.52 -5.87 1.07
C ALA A 71 -2.30 -6.73 0.72
N ALA A 72 -2.32 -7.40 -0.45
CA ALA A 72 -1.21 -8.24 -0.91
C ALA A 72 0.07 -7.43 -1.12
N TYR A 73 -0.03 -6.20 -1.62
CA TYR A 73 1.14 -5.35 -1.84
C TYR A 73 1.70 -4.80 -0.52
N PHE A 74 0.84 -4.46 0.45
CA PHE A 74 1.32 -4.14 1.80
C PHE A 74 2.03 -5.34 2.42
N LYS A 75 1.48 -6.54 2.25
CA LYS A 75 2.10 -7.77 2.72
C LYS A 75 3.45 -8.03 2.04
N LYS A 76 3.53 -7.80 0.73
CA LYS A 76 4.76 -7.98 -0.04
C LYS A 76 5.86 -7.07 0.46
N ALA A 77 5.53 -5.79 0.72
CA ALA A 77 6.50 -4.84 1.27
C ALA A 77 7.00 -5.30 2.64
N ALA A 78 6.09 -5.74 3.51
CA ALA A 78 6.46 -6.23 4.84
C ALA A 78 7.31 -7.50 4.76
N ALA A 79 7.08 -8.36 3.76
CA ALA A 79 7.87 -9.59 3.56
C ALA A 79 9.26 -9.29 3.02
N LEU A 80 9.39 -8.30 2.13
CA LEU A 80 10.68 -7.92 1.56
C LEU A 80 11.58 -7.20 2.56
N ASP A 81 10.98 -6.53 3.55
CA ASP A 81 11.71 -5.88 4.65
C ASP A 81 11.02 -6.25 5.96
N SER A 82 11.28 -7.48 6.43
CA SER A 82 10.60 -8.07 7.58
C SER A 82 10.91 -7.39 8.90
N GLU A 83 11.94 -6.55 8.95
CA GLU A 83 12.31 -5.81 10.16
C GLU A 83 11.67 -4.43 10.23
N SER A 84 11.01 -3.99 9.15
CA SER A 84 10.36 -2.69 9.11
C SER A 84 9.05 -2.70 9.88
N THR A 85 9.00 -1.98 11.00
CA THR A 85 7.77 -1.79 11.76
C THR A 85 6.76 -0.94 10.97
N GLU A 86 7.25 -0.01 10.13
CA GLU A 86 6.40 0.83 9.29
C GLU A 86 5.59 -0.01 8.30
N TYR A 87 6.25 -0.93 7.59
CA TYR A 87 5.57 -1.77 6.61
C TYR A 87 4.62 -2.76 7.28
N GLN A 88 5.00 -3.31 8.42
CA GLN A 88 4.15 -4.23 9.18
C GLN A 88 2.91 -3.52 9.71
N ALA A 89 3.08 -2.31 10.25
CA ALA A 89 1.96 -1.50 10.73
C ALA A 89 1.01 -1.12 9.59
N ALA A 90 1.55 -0.75 8.42
CA ALA A 90 0.74 -0.41 7.25
C ALA A 90 -0.11 -1.61 6.79
N TYR A 91 0.46 -2.80 6.76
CA TYR A 91 -0.26 -4.02 6.41
C TYR A 91 -1.39 -4.29 7.41
N ALA A 92 -1.10 -4.21 8.72
CA ALA A 92 -2.10 -4.43 9.75
C ALA A 92 -3.25 -3.42 9.64
N ASN A 93 -2.93 -2.15 9.41
CA ASN A 93 -3.93 -1.09 9.24
C ASN A 93 -4.81 -1.34 8.01
N ALA A 94 -4.24 -1.81 6.90
CA ALA A 94 -4.99 -2.14 5.70
C ALA A 94 -5.97 -3.28 5.95
N LEU A 95 -5.56 -4.29 6.72
CA LEU A 95 -6.44 -5.41 7.07
C LEU A 95 -7.62 -4.94 7.91
N ILE A 96 -7.40 -4.00 8.84
CA ILE A 96 -8.47 -3.40 9.63
C ILE A 96 -9.42 -2.62 8.72
N GLU A 97 -8.88 -1.81 7.81
CA GLU A 97 -9.66 -1.00 6.89
C GLU A 97 -10.57 -1.86 6.00
N PHE A 98 -10.10 -3.05 5.61
CA PHE A 98 -10.86 -3.97 4.76
C PHE A 98 -11.62 -5.04 5.56
N ASP A 99 -11.85 -4.82 6.87
CA ASP A 99 -12.60 -5.71 7.76
C ASP A 99 -12.01 -7.12 7.88
N ARG A 100 -10.70 -7.26 7.73
CA ARG A 100 -10.01 -8.55 7.91
C ARG A 100 -9.41 -8.64 9.30
N ILE A 101 -10.26 -8.54 10.31
CA ILE A 101 -9.86 -8.36 11.72
C ILE A 101 -9.01 -9.52 12.28
N PRO A 102 -9.34 -10.81 12.06
CA PRO A 102 -8.49 -11.90 12.58
C PRO A 102 -7.06 -11.84 12.04
N MET A 103 -6.89 -11.49 10.74
CA MET A 103 -5.56 -11.35 10.14
C MET A 103 -4.85 -10.12 10.70
N ALA A 104 -5.59 -9.02 10.91
CA ALA A 104 -5.03 -7.80 11.50
C ALA A 104 -4.48 -8.06 12.90
N ILE A 105 -5.21 -8.79 13.72
CA ILE A 105 -4.77 -9.15 15.09
C ILE A 105 -3.47 -9.93 15.03
N ARG A 106 -3.35 -10.90 14.12
CA ARG A 106 -2.13 -11.67 13.93
C ARG A 106 -0.94 -10.78 13.59
N GLU A 107 -1.15 -9.84 12.65
CA GLU A 107 -0.07 -8.94 12.21
C GLU A 107 0.31 -7.93 13.29
N LEU A 108 -0.66 -7.48 14.09
CA LEU A 108 -0.38 -6.59 15.23
C LEU A 108 0.45 -7.30 16.30
N LYS A 109 0.23 -8.59 16.52
CA LYS A 109 1.05 -9.38 17.44
C LYS A 109 2.50 -9.47 16.93
N LYS A 110 2.70 -9.68 15.63
CA LYS A 110 4.03 -9.68 15.02
C LYS A 110 4.71 -8.33 15.20
N LEU A 111 3.96 -7.25 15.01
CA LEU A 111 4.47 -5.90 15.16
C LEU A 111 4.94 -5.64 16.58
N LYS A 112 4.20 -6.11 17.57
CA LYS A 112 4.58 -6.01 18.98
C LYS A 112 5.91 -6.73 19.24
N GLU A 113 6.08 -7.91 18.66
CA GLU A 113 7.32 -8.68 18.80
C GLU A 113 8.50 -7.94 18.17
N LEU A 114 8.30 -7.27 17.03
CA LEU A 114 9.33 -6.46 16.39
C LEU A 114 9.68 -5.23 17.20
N GLY A 115 8.69 -4.65 17.88
CA GLY A 115 8.86 -3.42 18.66
C GLY A 115 9.52 -3.64 20.02
N ASP A 116 9.59 -4.87 20.46
CA ASP A 116 10.24 -5.22 21.72
C ASP A 116 11.74 -5.51 21.46
#